data_6723c590666a8319b51a79c7c560cfff
#
_entry.id   6723c590666a8319b51a79c7c560cfff
#
_cell.length_a   1.000
_cell.length_b   1.000
_cell.length_c   1.000
_cell.angle_alpha   90.00
_cell.angle_beta   90.00
_cell.angle_gamma   90.00
#
_symmetry.space_group_name_H-M   'P 1'
#
loop_
_entity.id
_entity.type
_entity.pdbx_description
1 polymer ?
#
loop_
_entity_poly.entity_id
_entity_poly.type
_entity_poly.pdbx_seq_one_letter_code
_entity_poly.pdbx_strand_id
1 'polypeptide(L)'
;NLSLFIVLPPIISVSKAGVLVVEGKFQNKNIYIQNSFGGNGVGFCTTEIKVNGKITTDEVNSSAFEIDLMAMNIKPGQKVTIEIVHKNDCAPVVLNPEVLKPRPTFEVLSMNINSTGVLKWTAKNESGALPYVIEQFKWNKWVYVGEVQGVGSPENHDYSFQVSTHSGENKFRVKQIGLGVAPKVS
;
A
#
# COMPACT_ATOMS: atom_id res chain seq x y z
N ASN A 1 -32.14 -62.87 3.33
CA ASN A 1 -31.03 -61.92 3.10
C ASN A 1 -31.58 -60.62 2.51
N LEU A 2 -31.78 -59.62 3.38
CA LEU A 2 -32.23 -58.31 2.98
C LEU A 2 -30.98 -57.44 2.75
N SER A 3 -30.61 -57.21 1.49
CA SER A 3 -29.54 -56.30 1.14
C SER A 3 -29.99 -54.86 1.32
N LEU A 4 -29.46 -54.18 2.32
CA LEU A 4 -29.69 -52.77 2.57
C LEU A 4 -28.82 -51.95 1.58
N PHE A 5 -29.41 -51.40 0.53
CA PHE A 5 -28.75 -50.42 -0.32
C PHE A 5 -28.73 -49.04 0.37
N ILE A 6 -27.58 -48.68 0.92
CA ILE A 6 -27.34 -47.32 1.40
C ILE A 6 -27.12 -46.44 0.17
N VAL A 7 -28.12 -45.65 -0.21
CA VAL A 7 -27.99 -44.58 -1.18
C VAL A 7 -27.34 -43.37 -0.46
N LEU A 8 -26.04 -43.18 -0.63
CA LEU A 8 -25.36 -41.98 -0.20
C LEU A 8 -25.89 -40.80 -1.01
N PRO A 9 -26.28 -39.68 -0.37
CA PRO A 9 -26.66 -38.48 -1.11
C PRO A 9 -25.44 -37.94 -1.87
N PRO A 10 -25.64 -37.31 -3.03
CA PRO A 10 -24.53 -36.68 -3.80
C PRO A 10 -23.88 -35.64 -2.91
N ILE A 11 -22.57 -35.74 -2.72
CA ILE A 11 -21.77 -34.68 -2.09
C ILE A 11 -21.77 -33.51 -3.08
N ILE A 12 -22.65 -32.53 -2.86
CA ILE A 12 -22.60 -31.27 -3.56
C ILE A 12 -21.34 -30.55 -3.04
N SER A 13 -20.24 -30.69 -3.76
CA SER A 13 -19.08 -29.80 -3.58
C SER A 13 -19.53 -28.40 -3.92
N VAL A 14 -19.88 -27.60 -2.92
CA VAL A 14 -20.00 -26.16 -3.08
C VAL A 14 -18.58 -25.66 -3.33
N SER A 15 -18.25 -25.45 -4.59
CA SER A 15 -17.01 -24.85 -5.06
C SER A 15 -16.96 -23.42 -4.49
N LYS A 16 -16.15 -23.23 -3.45
CA LYS A 16 -15.98 -21.91 -2.81
C LYS A 16 -15.22 -21.05 -3.79
N ALA A 17 -15.82 -19.95 -4.26
CA ALA A 17 -15.15 -18.98 -5.11
C ALA A 17 -13.81 -18.60 -4.50
N GLY A 18 -12.76 -18.49 -5.32
CA GLY A 18 -11.44 -18.02 -4.86
C GLY A 18 -11.50 -16.53 -4.52
N VAL A 19 -10.68 -16.11 -3.59
CA VAL A 19 -10.49 -14.69 -3.25
C VAL A 19 -9.01 -14.39 -3.29
N LEU A 20 -8.60 -13.48 -4.19
CA LEU A 20 -7.27 -12.90 -4.22
C LEU A 20 -7.27 -11.63 -3.37
N VAL A 21 -6.41 -11.56 -2.37
CA VAL A 21 -6.29 -10.41 -1.47
C VAL A 21 -5.01 -9.64 -1.76
N VAL A 22 -5.14 -8.32 -1.97
CA VAL A 22 -4.01 -7.39 -2.14
C VAL A 22 -4.08 -6.34 -1.04
N GLU A 23 -3.01 -6.21 -0.28
CA GLU A 23 -2.92 -5.25 0.81
C GLU A 23 -1.74 -4.29 0.63
N GLY A 24 -1.93 -3.05 1.08
CA GLY A 24 -0.88 -2.05 1.10
C GLY A 24 -1.36 -0.69 1.59
N LYS A 25 -0.69 0.37 1.14
CA LYS A 25 -1.05 1.76 1.42
C LYS A 25 -1.36 2.48 0.12
N PHE A 26 -2.45 3.23 0.09
CA PHE A 26 -2.83 4.02 -1.07
C PHE A 26 -1.79 5.10 -1.38
N GLN A 27 -1.38 5.22 -2.64
CA GLN A 27 -0.33 6.11 -3.14
C GLN A 27 -0.80 6.97 -4.32
N ASN A 28 -2.08 7.37 -4.35
CA ASN A 28 -2.69 8.10 -5.47
C ASN A 28 -2.52 7.38 -6.82
N LYS A 29 -2.61 6.07 -6.81
CA LYS A 29 -2.54 5.24 -8.02
C LYS A 29 -3.59 4.15 -7.98
N ASN A 30 -4.11 3.82 -9.13
CA ASN A 30 -5.07 2.74 -9.33
C ASN A 30 -4.39 1.39 -9.54
N ILE A 31 -5.14 0.31 -9.36
CA ILE A 31 -4.67 -1.06 -9.57
C ILE A 31 -5.20 -1.57 -10.90
N TYR A 32 -4.33 -2.21 -11.67
CA TYR A 32 -4.68 -2.84 -12.94
C TYR A 32 -4.72 -4.35 -12.83
N ILE A 33 -5.77 -4.95 -13.36
CA ILE A 33 -6.02 -6.37 -13.29
C ILE A 33 -6.06 -6.94 -14.70
N GLN A 34 -5.29 -8.00 -14.95
CA GLN A 34 -5.49 -8.88 -16.09
C GLN A 34 -6.51 -9.95 -15.69
N ASN A 35 -7.57 -10.06 -16.48
CA ASN A 35 -8.74 -10.88 -16.17
C ASN A 35 -9.01 -11.88 -17.30
N SER A 36 -8.52 -13.09 -17.14
CA SER A 36 -8.73 -14.16 -18.12
C SER A 36 -10.19 -14.62 -18.17
N PHE A 37 -10.55 -15.35 -19.20
CA PHE A 37 -11.80 -16.12 -19.21
C PHE A 37 -11.78 -17.20 -18.13
N GLY A 38 -12.96 -17.58 -17.64
CA GLY A 38 -13.14 -18.74 -16.78
C GLY A 38 -12.69 -20.01 -17.51
N GLY A 39 -12.23 -21.03 -16.78
CA GLY A 39 -11.70 -22.27 -17.35
C GLY A 39 -12.71 -23.05 -18.19
N ASN A 40 -14.01 -22.84 -17.95
CA ASN A 40 -15.09 -23.39 -18.75
C ASN A 40 -15.41 -22.57 -20.03
N GLY A 41 -14.66 -21.49 -20.30
CA GLY A 41 -14.84 -20.59 -21.45
C GLY A 41 -16.07 -19.68 -21.38
N VAL A 42 -16.77 -19.62 -20.26
CA VAL A 42 -17.96 -18.77 -20.07
C VAL A 42 -17.64 -17.59 -19.16
N GLY A 43 -17.63 -16.40 -19.73
CA GLY A 43 -17.40 -15.13 -19.04
C GLY A 43 -15.99 -14.99 -18.44
N PHE A 44 -15.70 -13.84 -17.89
CA PHE A 44 -14.42 -13.55 -17.28
C PHE A 44 -14.28 -14.17 -15.87
N CYS A 45 -13.03 -14.23 -15.40
CA CYS A 45 -12.65 -14.90 -14.16
C CYS A 45 -13.15 -14.16 -12.92
N THR A 46 -12.94 -12.83 -12.86
CA THR A 46 -13.37 -11.98 -11.75
C THR A 46 -14.87 -11.80 -11.74
N THR A 47 -15.48 -11.92 -10.56
CA THR A 47 -16.93 -11.79 -10.37
C THR A 47 -17.31 -10.59 -9.52
N GLU A 48 -16.46 -10.20 -8.57
CA GLU A 48 -16.72 -9.09 -7.65
C GLU A 48 -15.40 -8.52 -7.13
N ILE A 49 -15.38 -7.22 -6.83
CA ILE A 49 -14.26 -6.55 -6.17
C ILE A 49 -14.77 -5.83 -4.94
N LYS A 50 -14.02 -5.95 -3.85
CA LYS A 50 -14.22 -5.17 -2.63
C LYS A 50 -12.96 -4.39 -2.31
N VAL A 51 -13.14 -3.14 -1.92
CA VAL A 51 -12.08 -2.29 -1.39
C VAL A 51 -12.44 -1.87 0.02
N ASN A 52 -11.62 -2.22 0.98
CA ASN A 52 -11.89 -2.00 2.41
C ASN A 52 -13.28 -2.53 2.84
N GLY A 53 -13.66 -3.71 2.32
CA GLY A 53 -14.91 -4.38 2.60
C GLY A 53 -16.14 -3.84 1.86
N LYS A 54 -16.00 -2.79 1.03
CA LYS A 54 -17.08 -2.24 0.20
C LYS A 54 -16.98 -2.76 -1.22
N ILE A 55 -18.09 -3.24 -1.78
CA ILE A 55 -18.17 -3.65 -3.19
C ILE A 55 -17.99 -2.40 -4.06
N THR A 56 -17.18 -2.54 -5.10
CA THR A 56 -16.92 -1.46 -6.08
C THR A 56 -17.87 -1.58 -7.28
N THR A 57 -17.93 -0.52 -8.08
CA THR A 57 -18.67 -0.46 -9.32
C THR A 57 -17.76 -0.61 -10.54
N ASP A 58 -16.52 -1.06 -10.34
CA ASP A 58 -15.57 -1.26 -11.44
C ASP A 58 -16.09 -2.29 -12.45
N GLU A 59 -15.81 -2.06 -13.72
CA GLU A 59 -16.22 -2.96 -14.81
C GLU A 59 -15.32 -4.21 -14.83
N VAL A 60 -15.83 -5.31 -14.34
CA VAL A 60 -15.09 -6.58 -14.27
C VAL A 60 -15.33 -7.50 -15.48
N ASN A 61 -16.23 -7.13 -16.39
CA ASN A 61 -16.59 -7.95 -17.54
C ASN A 61 -15.73 -7.65 -18.77
N SER A 62 -14.42 -7.55 -18.57
CA SER A 62 -13.43 -7.34 -19.62
C SER A 62 -12.14 -8.13 -19.35
N SER A 63 -11.30 -8.31 -20.38
CA SER A 63 -10.01 -9.04 -20.27
C SER A 63 -8.97 -8.33 -19.44
N ALA A 64 -9.12 -7.03 -19.23
CA ALA A 64 -8.33 -6.22 -18.31
C ALA A 64 -9.20 -5.06 -17.84
N PHE A 65 -9.03 -4.67 -16.57
CA PHE A 65 -9.75 -3.54 -16.00
C PHE A 65 -8.92 -2.85 -14.91
N GLU A 66 -9.37 -1.67 -14.53
CA GLU A 66 -8.80 -0.85 -13.50
C GLU A 66 -9.70 -0.87 -12.26
N ILE A 67 -9.09 -0.97 -11.08
CA ILE A 67 -9.76 -0.70 -9.80
C ILE A 67 -9.47 0.75 -9.47
N ASP A 68 -10.50 1.59 -9.57
CA ASP A 68 -10.38 3.05 -9.38
C ASP A 68 -10.35 3.43 -7.90
N LEU A 69 -9.17 3.29 -7.28
CA LEU A 69 -8.95 3.69 -5.89
C LEU A 69 -9.02 5.21 -5.69
N MET A 70 -8.73 5.99 -6.74
CA MET A 70 -8.73 7.45 -6.67
C MET A 70 -10.15 8.02 -6.47
N ALA A 71 -11.17 7.34 -7.00
CA ALA A 71 -12.57 7.72 -6.81
C ALA A 71 -13.14 7.38 -5.43
N MET A 72 -12.40 6.64 -4.58
CA MET A 72 -12.94 6.06 -3.34
C MET A 72 -12.74 6.90 -2.08
N ASN A 73 -12.33 8.16 -2.20
CA ASN A 73 -12.05 9.05 -1.04
C ASN A 73 -11.04 8.48 -0.02
N ILE A 74 -10.12 7.63 -0.46
CA ILE A 74 -9.03 7.10 0.36
C ILE A 74 -7.90 8.12 0.36
N LYS A 75 -7.40 8.47 1.54
CA LYS A 75 -6.27 9.42 1.64
C LYS A 75 -4.94 8.71 1.36
N PRO A 76 -3.96 9.39 0.72
CA PRO A 76 -2.61 8.86 0.56
C PRO A 76 -2.04 8.39 1.89
N GLY A 77 -1.38 7.22 1.88
CA GLY A 77 -0.82 6.58 3.07
C GLY A 77 -1.80 5.75 3.89
N GLN A 78 -3.12 5.84 3.65
CA GLN A 78 -4.09 4.96 4.33
C GLN A 78 -3.94 3.51 3.86
N LYS A 79 -4.18 2.57 4.79
CA LYS A 79 -4.24 1.14 4.47
C LYS A 79 -5.38 0.86 3.50
N VAL A 80 -5.09 0.04 2.50
CA VAL A 80 -6.05 -0.47 1.51
C VAL A 80 -5.97 -1.99 1.52
N THR A 81 -7.13 -2.62 1.59
CA THR A 81 -7.31 -4.05 1.39
C THR A 81 -8.26 -4.25 0.21
N ILE A 82 -7.80 -4.91 -0.83
CA ILE A 82 -8.56 -5.22 -2.04
C ILE A 82 -8.81 -6.73 -2.06
N GLU A 83 -10.07 -7.11 -2.15
CA GLU A 83 -10.49 -8.49 -2.29
C GLU A 83 -11.08 -8.67 -3.69
N ILE A 84 -10.46 -9.54 -4.48
CA ILE A 84 -10.89 -9.86 -5.85
C ILE A 84 -11.49 -11.26 -5.79
N VAL A 85 -12.81 -11.33 -5.86
CA VAL A 85 -13.56 -12.59 -5.89
C VAL A 85 -13.53 -13.14 -7.30
N HIS A 86 -13.15 -14.39 -7.46
CA HIS A 86 -13.00 -15.02 -8.75
C HIS A 86 -13.52 -16.46 -8.79
N LYS A 87 -13.76 -17.00 -9.98
CA LYS A 87 -14.13 -18.40 -10.19
C LYS A 87 -13.01 -19.33 -9.76
N ASN A 88 -13.32 -20.58 -9.40
CA ASN A 88 -12.32 -21.52 -8.88
C ASN A 88 -11.36 -22.08 -9.94
N ASP A 89 -11.77 -22.04 -11.21
CA ASP A 89 -11.05 -22.62 -12.33
C ASP A 89 -10.09 -21.63 -13.03
N CYS A 90 -9.94 -20.44 -12.49
CA CYS A 90 -9.08 -19.39 -12.99
C CYS A 90 -8.66 -18.43 -11.87
N ALA A 91 -7.63 -17.62 -12.10
CA ALA A 91 -7.22 -16.55 -11.21
C ALA A 91 -6.87 -15.28 -11.99
N PRO A 92 -7.36 -14.11 -11.57
CA PRO A 92 -6.93 -12.84 -12.11
C PRO A 92 -5.47 -12.53 -11.69
N VAL A 93 -4.79 -11.70 -12.46
CA VAL A 93 -3.42 -11.26 -12.17
C VAL A 93 -3.40 -9.78 -11.92
N VAL A 94 -2.84 -9.38 -10.77
CA VAL A 94 -2.57 -7.98 -10.46
C VAL A 94 -1.31 -7.54 -11.19
N LEU A 95 -1.42 -6.55 -12.08
CA LEU A 95 -0.32 -6.12 -12.95
C LEU A 95 0.67 -5.17 -12.27
N ASN A 96 0.22 -4.39 -11.29
CA ASN A 96 1.02 -3.35 -10.62
C ASN A 96 0.86 -3.36 -9.09
N PRO A 97 1.06 -4.49 -8.39
CA PRO A 97 0.84 -4.57 -6.93
C PRO A 97 1.82 -3.68 -6.14
N GLU A 98 2.95 -3.30 -6.74
CA GLU A 98 3.97 -2.45 -6.13
C GLU A 98 3.48 -1.02 -5.87
N VAL A 99 2.44 -0.54 -6.56
CA VAL A 99 1.90 0.81 -6.34
C VAL A 99 1.27 0.98 -4.96
N LEU A 100 0.96 -0.11 -4.27
CA LEU A 100 0.51 -0.09 -2.87
C LEU A 100 1.66 -0.26 -1.86
N LYS A 101 2.91 -0.40 -2.35
CA LYS A 101 4.11 -0.58 -1.53
C LYS A 101 5.08 0.58 -1.78
N PRO A 102 4.90 1.72 -1.12
CA PRO A 102 5.73 2.89 -1.37
C PRO A 102 7.21 2.60 -1.05
N ARG A 103 8.10 3.15 -1.87
CA ARG A 103 9.55 3.08 -1.69
C ARG A 103 10.09 4.44 -1.23
N PRO A 104 11.11 4.47 -0.38
CA PRO A 104 11.75 5.73 0.00
C PRO A 104 12.57 6.30 -1.17
N THR A 105 12.14 7.45 -1.73
CA THR A 105 12.77 8.06 -2.90
C THR A 105 12.99 9.57 -2.77
N PHE A 106 12.73 10.14 -1.61
CA PHE A 106 12.82 11.59 -1.40
C PHE A 106 14.24 12.15 -1.62
N GLU A 107 14.29 13.44 -1.91
CA GLU A 107 15.50 14.26 -1.96
C GLU A 107 15.29 15.49 -1.06
N VAL A 108 16.23 15.76 -0.15
CA VAL A 108 16.17 16.95 0.71
C VAL A 108 16.82 18.12 -0.01
N LEU A 109 16.05 19.19 -0.23
CA LEU A 109 16.52 20.43 -0.85
C LEU A 109 17.14 21.38 0.16
N SER A 110 16.58 21.42 1.37
CA SER A 110 17.08 22.22 2.49
C SER A 110 16.74 21.56 3.80
N MET A 111 17.57 21.74 4.80
CA MET A 111 17.31 21.33 6.18
C MET A 111 17.97 22.31 7.13
N ASN A 112 17.23 22.83 8.09
CA ASN A 112 17.73 23.75 9.10
C ASN A 112 16.99 23.61 10.42
N ILE A 113 17.58 24.09 11.50
CA ILE A 113 16.95 24.19 12.81
C ILE A 113 17.00 25.65 13.27
N ASN A 114 15.89 26.15 13.79
CA ASN A 114 15.84 27.51 14.33
C ASN A 114 16.24 27.55 15.82
N SER A 115 16.35 28.75 16.36
CA SER A 115 16.73 28.99 17.75
C SER A 115 15.73 28.44 18.78
N THR A 116 14.49 28.19 18.37
CA THR A 116 13.45 27.60 19.23
C THR A 116 13.40 26.07 19.15
N GLY A 117 14.33 25.44 18.42
CA GLY A 117 14.42 23.98 18.30
C GLY A 117 13.43 23.38 17.30
N VAL A 118 12.93 24.16 16.34
CA VAL A 118 12.12 23.60 15.26
C VAL A 118 13.03 23.21 14.09
N LEU A 119 13.14 21.91 13.85
CA LEU A 119 13.77 21.34 12.65
C LEU A 119 12.81 21.51 11.47
N LYS A 120 13.27 22.14 10.39
CA LYS A 120 12.52 22.31 9.15
C LYS A 120 13.30 21.70 7.99
N TRP A 121 12.60 21.06 7.07
CA TRP A 121 13.21 20.60 5.81
C TRP A 121 12.21 20.67 4.67
N THR A 122 12.74 20.88 3.48
CA THR A 122 12.00 20.80 2.22
C THR A 122 12.45 19.54 1.50
N ALA A 123 11.51 18.68 1.11
CA ALA A 123 11.79 17.48 0.33
C ALA A 123 10.97 17.46 -0.97
N LYS A 124 11.48 16.72 -1.96
CA LYS A 124 10.80 16.45 -3.24
C LYS A 124 11.00 14.99 -3.66
N ASN A 125 10.35 14.60 -4.78
CA ASN A 125 10.48 13.28 -5.39
C ASN A 125 10.05 12.12 -4.47
N GLU A 126 9.04 12.35 -3.64
CA GLU A 126 8.45 11.28 -2.84
C GLU A 126 7.60 10.38 -3.74
N SER A 127 7.94 9.10 -3.84
CA SER A 127 7.15 8.13 -4.62
C SER A 127 5.92 7.60 -3.87
N GLY A 128 5.80 7.91 -2.60
CA GLY A 128 4.69 7.48 -1.77
C GLY A 128 4.71 8.07 -0.37
N ALA A 129 3.54 8.07 0.28
CA ALA A 129 3.31 8.66 1.59
C ALA A 129 3.94 7.83 2.72
N LEU A 130 5.26 7.83 2.78
CA LEU A 130 6.03 7.23 3.88
C LEU A 130 6.30 8.24 4.98
N PRO A 131 6.30 7.82 6.26
CA PRO A 131 6.70 8.72 7.33
C PRO A 131 8.21 9.04 7.24
N TYR A 132 8.54 10.30 7.51
CA TYR A 132 9.90 10.72 7.82
C TYR A 132 10.20 10.42 9.28
N VAL A 133 11.14 9.53 9.52
CA VAL A 133 11.71 9.28 10.85
C VAL A 133 12.82 10.28 11.09
N ILE A 134 12.71 11.07 12.16
CA ILE A 134 13.71 12.03 12.59
C ILE A 134 14.65 11.35 13.57
N GLU A 135 15.95 11.48 13.33
CA GLU A 135 16.99 10.98 14.22
C GLU A 135 17.96 12.09 14.61
N GLN A 136 18.43 12.04 15.86
CA GLN A 136 19.48 12.90 16.38
C GLN A 136 20.72 12.06 16.69
N PHE A 137 21.90 12.57 16.34
CA PHE A 137 23.16 11.92 16.68
C PHE A 137 23.51 12.18 18.16
N LYS A 138 23.46 11.14 18.98
CA LYS A 138 23.80 11.16 20.42
C LYS A 138 24.55 9.88 20.77
N TRP A 139 25.50 9.96 21.67
CA TRP A 139 26.24 8.80 22.20
C TRP A 139 26.85 7.91 21.08
N ASN A 140 27.42 8.56 20.06
CA ASN A 140 28.01 7.92 18.88
C ASN A 140 27.02 7.05 18.06
N LYS A 141 25.73 7.33 18.13
CA LYS A 141 24.70 6.66 17.35
C LYS A 141 23.57 7.59 16.97
N TRP A 142 22.83 7.22 15.92
CA TRP A 142 21.59 7.86 15.55
C TRP A 142 20.45 7.34 16.43
N VAL A 143 19.78 8.23 17.11
CA VAL A 143 18.70 7.93 18.05
C VAL A 143 17.40 8.49 17.50
N TYR A 144 16.34 7.67 17.50
CA TYR A 144 15.00 8.09 17.12
C TYR A 144 14.51 9.24 18.00
N VAL A 145 13.93 10.25 17.37
CA VAL A 145 13.38 11.45 18.03
C VAL A 145 11.87 11.56 17.81
N GLY A 146 11.40 11.20 16.63
CA GLY A 146 10.00 11.25 16.26
C GLY A 146 9.78 11.01 14.79
N GLU A 147 8.56 11.23 14.33
CA GLU A 147 8.21 11.06 12.92
C GLU A 147 7.19 12.10 12.43
N VAL A 148 7.22 12.38 11.14
CA VAL A 148 6.28 13.24 10.42
C VAL A 148 5.81 12.52 9.18
N GLN A 149 4.50 12.49 8.95
CA GLN A 149 3.93 11.84 7.78
C GLN A 149 4.32 12.57 6.48
N GLY A 150 4.92 11.86 5.54
CA GLY A 150 5.21 12.35 4.20
C GLY A 150 3.94 12.47 3.35
N VAL A 151 3.94 13.41 2.41
CA VAL A 151 2.83 13.64 1.47
C VAL A 151 2.80 12.58 0.37
N GLY A 152 3.96 12.18 -0.13
CA GLY A 152 4.07 11.10 -1.11
C GLY A 152 3.87 11.52 -2.56
N SER A 153 4.20 12.77 -2.89
CA SER A 153 4.14 13.28 -4.25
C SER A 153 5.51 13.79 -4.73
N PRO A 154 5.72 13.94 -6.05
CA PRO A 154 7.00 14.39 -6.59
C PRO A 154 7.31 15.88 -6.36
N GLU A 155 6.31 16.68 -5.98
CA GLU A 155 6.44 18.12 -5.76
C GLU A 155 7.25 18.43 -4.50
N ASN A 156 7.61 19.71 -4.33
CA ASN A 156 8.27 20.21 -3.13
C ASN A 156 7.27 20.30 -1.96
N HIS A 157 7.65 19.72 -0.83
CA HIS A 157 6.87 19.78 0.42
C HIS A 157 7.74 20.22 1.57
N ASP A 158 7.18 21.10 2.39
CA ASP A 158 7.82 21.60 3.61
C ASP A 158 7.33 20.82 4.81
N TYR A 159 8.27 20.41 5.65
CA TYR A 159 8.03 19.66 6.86
C TYR A 159 8.66 20.37 8.06
N SER A 160 8.11 20.14 9.23
CA SER A 160 8.69 20.64 10.47
C SER A 160 8.45 19.67 11.63
N PHE A 161 9.37 19.68 12.57
CA PHE A 161 9.27 18.88 13.79
C PHE A 161 9.98 19.58 14.96
N GLN A 162 9.35 19.60 16.12
CA GLN A 162 9.96 20.16 17.34
C GLN A 162 10.97 19.16 17.91
N VAL A 163 12.22 19.54 18.00
CA VAL A 163 13.29 18.72 18.58
C VAL A 163 13.83 19.33 19.86
N SER A 164 14.43 18.49 20.71
CA SER A 164 15.17 18.93 21.88
C SER A 164 16.65 19.04 21.56
N THR A 165 17.19 20.25 21.62
CA THR A 165 18.62 20.50 21.47
C THR A 165 19.37 20.40 22.81
N HIS A 166 20.65 20.11 22.74
CA HIS A 166 21.57 20.17 23.89
C HIS A 166 22.68 21.19 23.65
N SER A 167 23.46 21.52 24.65
CA SER A 167 24.63 22.38 24.49
C SER A 167 25.65 21.73 23.54
N GLY A 168 26.24 22.54 22.64
CA GLY A 168 27.19 22.08 21.63
C GLY A 168 26.54 21.74 20.28
N GLU A 169 27.28 21.01 19.46
CA GLU A 169 26.83 20.66 18.10
C GLU A 169 25.66 19.66 18.15
N ASN A 170 24.58 19.99 17.43
CA ASN A 170 23.42 19.12 17.28
C ASN A 170 23.32 18.66 15.82
N LYS A 171 23.38 17.36 15.58
CA LYS A 171 23.24 16.75 14.24
C LYS A 171 21.92 16.02 14.15
N PHE A 172 21.15 16.32 13.11
CA PHE A 172 19.88 15.66 12.79
C PHE A 172 19.92 15.11 11.39
N ARG A 173 19.14 14.08 11.14
CA ARG A 173 18.82 13.57 9.81
C ARG A 173 17.38 13.10 9.76
N VAL A 174 16.82 13.06 8.56
CA VAL A 174 15.53 12.45 8.27
C VAL A 174 15.73 11.22 7.40
N LYS A 175 14.94 10.19 7.61
CA LYS A 175 14.96 8.99 6.77
C LYS A 175 13.54 8.48 6.53
N GLN A 176 13.33 7.84 5.39
CA GLN A 176 12.14 7.04 5.13
C GLN A 176 12.51 5.56 5.10
N ILE A 177 11.62 4.72 5.60
CA ILE A 177 11.78 3.26 5.63
C ILE A 177 10.66 2.66 4.80
N GLY A 178 11.00 1.91 3.76
CA GLY A 178 10.06 1.14 2.95
C GLY A 178 10.06 -0.33 3.36
N LEU A 179 9.00 -1.04 3.02
CA LEU A 179 8.90 -2.47 3.28
C LEU A 179 9.82 -3.25 2.32
N GLY A 180 10.77 -4.02 2.87
CA GLY A 180 11.66 -4.89 2.09
C GLY A 180 12.70 -4.15 1.22
N VAL A 181 12.96 -2.86 1.47
CA VAL A 181 13.96 -2.06 0.77
C VAL A 181 14.84 -1.29 1.76
N ALA A 182 16.04 -0.91 1.30
CA ALA A 182 16.95 -0.12 2.13
C ALA A 182 16.33 1.26 2.49
N PRO A 183 16.55 1.76 3.72
CA PRO A 183 16.13 3.11 4.09
C PRO A 183 16.81 4.17 3.21
N LYS A 184 16.06 5.20 2.84
CA LYS A 184 16.62 6.43 2.24
C LYS A 184 16.89 7.44 3.37
N VAL A 185 18.09 8.02 3.37
CA VAL A 185 18.57 8.94 4.40
C VAL A 185 18.98 10.26 3.75
N SER A 186 18.73 11.39 4.43
CA SER A 186 19.17 12.74 4.02
C SER A 186 20.66 12.95 4.27
#